data_09e84a51112d76b8259ede01024f8fbe
#
_entry.id   09e84a51112d76b8259ede01024f8fbe
#
_cell.length_a   1.000
_cell.length_b   1.000
_cell.length_c   1.000
_cell.angle_alpha   90.00
_cell.angle_beta   90.00
_cell.angle_gamma   90.00
#
_symmetry.space_group_name_H-M   'P 1'
#
loop_
_entity.id
_entity.type
_entity.pdbx_description
1 polymer ?
#
loop_
_entity_poly.entity_id
_entity_poly.type
_entity_poly.pdbx_seq_one_letter_code
_entity_poly.pdbx_strand_id
1 'polypeptide(L)'
;IGKLAFAEAVAASLLCDQPEADGQACGTCTACTWHASGNHPDFRRLRPEAYSEEQPEAEDAKPATAKADKKKSEQIRIDQVRGLESFIQVGSHRGRRVILIEPAEAMNEATANALLKSLEEPPAGVHFLLVSHAAERLLPTVRSRTRAVPMAVPAESTARQQLADVQPPLRQ
;
A
#
# COMPACT_ATOMS: atom_id res chain seq x y z
N ILE A 1 1.14 -12.15 -10.12
CA ILE A 1 1.36 -11.00 -10.99
C ILE A 1 0.12 -10.10 -10.88
N GLY A 2 0.28 -8.77 -10.88
CA GLY A 2 -0.82 -7.81 -10.90
C GLY A 2 -1.51 -7.47 -9.57
N LYS A 3 -1.24 -8.18 -8.46
CA LYS A 3 -1.90 -7.92 -7.17
C LYS A 3 -1.66 -6.50 -6.67
N LEU A 4 -0.41 -6.02 -6.76
CA LEU A 4 -0.05 -4.67 -6.35
C LEU A 4 -0.71 -3.62 -7.24
N ALA A 5 -0.61 -3.79 -8.56
CA ALA A 5 -1.26 -2.87 -9.51
C ALA A 5 -2.78 -2.78 -9.28
N PHE A 6 -3.43 -3.92 -9.00
CA PHE A 6 -4.84 -3.93 -8.61
C PHE A 6 -5.10 -3.16 -7.32
N ALA A 7 -4.30 -3.39 -6.27
CA ALA A 7 -4.46 -2.68 -5.01
C ALA A 7 -4.22 -1.17 -5.15
N GLU A 8 -3.26 -0.76 -5.97
CA GLU A 8 -3.02 0.65 -6.30
C GLU A 8 -4.17 1.27 -7.10
N ALA A 9 -4.74 0.56 -8.05
CA ALA A 9 -5.92 1.02 -8.79
C ALA A 9 -7.13 1.18 -7.85
N VAL A 10 -7.34 0.25 -6.91
CA VAL A 10 -8.40 0.38 -5.88
C VAL A 10 -8.11 1.57 -4.97
N ALA A 11 -6.86 1.79 -4.54
CA ALA A 11 -6.49 2.94 -3.74
C ALA A 11 -6.76 4.25 -4.48
N ALA A 12 -6.34 4.36 -5.73
CA ALA A 12 -6.59 5.52 -6.57
C ALA A 12 -8.10 5.80 -6.74
N SER A 13 -8.90 4.76 -6.96
CA SER A 13 -10.36 4.86 -7.07
C SER A 13 -11.01 5.37 -5.77
N LEU A 14 -10.60 4.83 -4.62
CA LEU A 14 -11.11 5.26 -3.31
C LEU A 14 -10.77 6.71 -2.97
N LEU A 15 -9.61 7.18 -3.41
CA LEU A 15 -9.11 8.53 -3.14
C LEU A 15 -9.55 9.54 -4.21
N CYS A 16 -10.01 9.09 -5.37
CA CYS A 16 -10.39 9.94 -6.49
C CYS A 16 -11.54 10.89 -6.12
N ASP A 17 -11.41 12.15 -6.54
CA ASP A 17 -12.42 13.18 -6.32
C ASP A 17 -13.64 12.99 -7.21
N GLN A 18 -13.43 12.44 -8.38
CA GLN A 18 -14.44 12.27 -9.44
C GLN A 18 -14.27 10.90 -10.11
N PRO A 19 -14.60 9.81 -9.39
CA PRO A 19 -14.50 8.47 -9.97
C PRO A 19 -15.46 8.36 -11.18
N GLU A 20 -15.05 7.59 -12.18
CA GLU A 20 -15.85 7.29 -13.35
C GLU A 20 -17.06 6.41 -12.99
N ALA A 21 -18.01 6.27 -13.89
CA ALA A 21 -19.25 5.52 -13.66
C ALA A 21 -19.00 4.03 -13.34
N ASP A 22 -17.91 3.47 -13.81
CA ASP A 22 -17.44 2.10 -13.51
C ASP A 22 -16.64 1.99 -12.19
N GLY A 23 -16.47 3.12 -11.49
CA GLY A 23 -15.74 3.21 -10.24
C GLY A 23 -14.23 3.38 -10.37
N GLN A 24 -13.68 3.50 -11.58
CA GLN A 24 -12.25 3.75 -11.78
C GLN A 24 -11.88 5.20 -11.42
N ALA A 25 -10.61 5.41 -11.09
CA ALA A 25 -10.07 6.74 -10.85
C ALA A 25 -10.01 7.52 -12.19
N CYS A 26 -10.45 8.79 -12.19
CA CYS A 26 -10.46 9.62 -13.41
C CYS A 26 -9.06 9.95 -13.95
N GLY A 27 -7.99 9.75 -13.16
CA GLY A 27 -6.60 10.01 -13.54
C GLY A 27 -6.19 11.49 -13.64
N THR A 28 -7.15 12.43 -13.62
CA THR A 28 -6.90 13.85 -13.93
C THR A 28 -7.16 14.82 -12.78
N CYS A 29 -7.95 14.43 -11.77
CA CYS A 29 -8.23 15.31 -10.62
C CYS A 29 -6.98 15.47 -9.71
N THR A 30 -7.03 16.44 -8.80
CA THR A 30 -5.94 16.76 -7.88
C THR A 30 -5.55 15.54 -7.04
N ALA A 31 -6.52 14.78 -6.52
CA ALA A 31 -6.24 13.57 -5.74
C ALA A 31 -5.51 12.50 -6.58
N CYS A 32 -5.92 12.28 -7.84
CA CYS A 32 -5.23 11.36 -8.74
C CYS A 32 -3.80 11.82 -9.04
N THR A 33 -3.58 13.10 -9.23
CA THR A 33 -2.24 13.67 -9.45
C THR A 33 -1.35 13.48 -8.22
N TRP A 34 -1.87 13.72 -7.03
CA TRP A 34 -1.14 13.48 -5.77
C TRP A 34 -0.84 11.99 -5.57
N HIS A 35 -1.80 11.13 -5.89
CA HIS A 35 -1.59 9.69 -5.77
C HIS A 35 -0.52 9.19 -6.75
N ALA A 36 -0.56 9.63 -8.00
CA ALA A 36 0.43 9.29 -9.02
C ALA A 36 1.84 9.79 -8.68
N SER A 37 1.96 10.95 -8.01
CA SER A 37 3.24 11.48 -7.54
C SER A 37 3.71 10.88 -6.19
N GLY A 38 2.92 9.99 -5.58
CA GLY A 38 3.24 9.39 -4.28
C GLY A 38 3.02 10.30 -3.06
N ASN A 39 2.45 11.50 -3.25
CA ASN A 39 2.33 12.53 -2.22
C ASN A 39 0.89 12.75 -1.73
N HIS A 40 0.00 11.78 -1.90
CA HIS A 40 -1.38 11.95 -1.47
C HIS A 40 -1.48 11.99 0.07
N PRO A 41 -2.07 13.05 0.68
CA PRO A 41 -2.11 13.23 2.13
C PRO A 41 -2.89 12.12 2.86
N ASP A 42 -3.88 11.51 2.21
CA ASP A 42 -4.70 10.44 2.77
C ASP A 42 -4.28 9.04 2.29
N PHE A 43 -3.09 8.90 1.73
CA PHE A 43 -2.50 7.62 1.33
C PHE A 43 -1.26 7.32 2.15
N ARG A 44 -1.14 6.10 2.65
CA ARG A 44 0.10 5.60 3.26
C ARG A 44 0.40 4.20 2.74
N ARG A 45 1.66 4.00 2.40
CA ARG A 45 2.18 2.71 1.98
C ARG A 45 3.16 2.20 3.02
N LEU A 46 2.93 0.99 3.53
CA LEU A 46 3.84 0.28 4.40
C LEU A 46 4.54 -0.83 3.62
N ARG A 47 5.85 -0.77 3.61
CA ARG A 47 6.70 -1.79 2.98
C ARG A 47 8.03 -1.90 3.74
N PRO A 48 8.75 -3.04 3.62
CA PRO A 48 10.10 -3.16 4.16
C PRO A 48 11.03 -2.10 3.60
N GLU A 49 11.97 -1.62 4.41
CA GLU A 49 12.98 -0.63 3.98
C GLU A 49 13.79 -1.11 2.78
N ALA A 50 14.01 -2.43 2.67
CA ALA A 50 14.72 -3.02 1.54
C ALA A 50 14.03 -2.78 0.18
N TYR A 51 12.72 -2.57 0.17
CA TYR A 51 11.92 -2.29 -1.03
C TYR A 51 11.59 -0.81 -1.21
N SER A 52 12.04 0.05 -0.29
CA SER A 52 11.90 1.49 -0.43
C SER A 52 12.98 2.00 -1.39
N GLU A 53 12.60 2.37 -2.59
CA GLU A 53 13.40 3.28 -3.41
C GLU A 53 13.49 4.59 -2.63
N GLU A 54 14.65 5.24 -2.65
CA GLU A 54 14.88 6.49 -1.93
C GLU A 54 13.94 7.58 -2.46
N GLN A 55 12.76 7.68 -1.84
CA GLN A 55 11.98 8.91 -1.95
C GLN A 55 12.56 9.89 -0.93
N PRO A 56 12.81 11.16 -1.31
CA PRO A 56 13.21 12.16 -0.35
C PRO A 56 12.14 12.23 0.74
N GLU A 57 12.53 11.90 1.97
CA GLU A 57 11.68 11.98 3.15
C GLU A 57 11.19 13.41 3.28
N ALA A 58 9.88 13.61 3.40
CA ALA A 58 9.31 14.87 3.84
C ALA A 58 9.92 15.19 5.22
N GLU A 59 10.59 16.33 5.29
CA GLU A 59 11.29 16.87 6.45
C GLU A 59 10.31 17.08 7.62
N ASP A 60 10.17 16.10 8.52
CA ASP A 60 9.63 16.26 9.86
C ASP A 60 10.03 15.11 10.79
N ALA A 61 11.27 14.63 10.71
CA ALA A 61 11.84 13.73 11.70
C ALA A 61 13.25 14.20 12.08
N LYS A 62 13.44 14.47 13.37
CA LYS A 62 14.69 14.90 14.01
C LYS A 62 15.90 14.09 13.52
N PRO A 63 17.08 14.74 13.37
CA PRO A 63 18.30 14.07 12.94
C PRO A 63 18.76 13.09 14.02
N ALA A 64 18.66 11.80 13.77
CA ALA A 64 19.33 10.78 14.52
C ALA A 64 20.74 10.59 13.94
N THR A 65 21.72 10.97 14.73
CA THR A 65 23.16 10.76 14.55
C THR A 65 23.51 9.30 14.24
N ALA A 66 24.51 9.14 13.37
CA ALA A 66 25.26 7.94 13.02
C ALA A 66 24.77 7.16 11.80
N LYS A 67 25.38 7.50 10.64
CA LYS A 67 25.56 6.61 9.49
C LYS A 67 26.43 5.43 9.91
N ALA A 68 25.80 4.30 10.20
CA ALA A 68 26.41 2.98 10.11
C ALA A 68 25.68 2.26 8.97
N ASP A 69 26.37 1.49 8.14
CA ASP A 69 25.84 0.60 7.11
C ASP A 69 24.81 -0.36 7.71
N LYS A 70 23.59 0.11 7.96
CA LYS A 70 22.50 -0.73 8.42
C LYS A 70 21.88 -1.38 7.19
N LYS A 71 22.14 -2.67 7.02
CA LYS A 71 21.39 -3.53 6.08
C LYS A 71 19.90 -3.19 6.20
N LYS A 72 19.31 -2.69 5.11
CA LYS A 72 17.88 -2.31 5.06
C LYS A 72 17.04 -3.51 5.51
N SER A 73 16.07 -3.28 6.37
CA SER A 73 15.20 -4.34 6.90
C SER A 73 14.32 -4.94 5.81
N GLU A 74 14.27 -6.26 5.74
CA GLU A 74 13.35 -7.01 4.88
C GLU A 74 11.96 -7.19 5.52
N GLN A 75 11.77 -6.68 6.73
CA GLN A 75 10.51 -6.75 7.46
C GLN A 75 9.90 -5.35 7.64
N ILE A 76 8.57 -5.31 7.64
CA ILE A 76 7.81 -4.12 8.04
C ILE A 76 7.96 -3.96 9.55
N ARG A 77 8.45 -2.81 9.99
CA ARG A 77 8.73 -2.54 11.39
C ARG A 77 7.49 -2.10 12.15
N ILE A 78 7.46 -2.42 13.45
CA ILE A 78 6.38 -2.02 14.34
C ILE A 78 6.23 -0.48 14.41
N ASP A 79 7.32 0.27 14.30
CA ASP A 79 7.30 1.73 14.35
C ASP A 79 6.54 2.34 13.16
N GLN A 80 6.60 1.69 11.99
CA GLN A 80 5.82 2.09 10.82
C GLN A 80 4.32 1.93 11.08
N VAL A 81 3.90 0.86 11.76
CA VAL A 81 2.50 0.63 12.13
C VAL A 81 2.05 1.59 13.23
N ARG A 82 2.89 1.84 14.24
CA ARG A 82 2.59 2.85 15.27
C ARG A 82 2.42 4.25 14.70
N GLY A 83 3.18 4.60 13.67
CA GLY A 83 3.02 5.85 12.93
C GLY A 83 1.66 5.99 12.23
N LEU A 84 0.96 4.87 11.96
CA LEU A 84 -0.38 4.91 11.38
C LEU A 84 -1.44 5.44 12.36
N GLU A 85 -1.28 5.27 13.67
CA GLU A 85 -2.28 5.73 14.65
C GLU A 85 -2.48 7.24 14.53
N SER A 86 -1.40 8.01 14.48
CA SER A 86 -1.48 9.46 14.26
C SER A 86 -2.08 9.80 12.90
N PHE A 87 -1.68 9.09 11.86
CA PHE A 87 -2.23 9.28 10.52
C PHE A 87 -3.73 8.98 10.46
N ILE A 88 -4.21 7.96 11.16
CA ILE A 88 -5.63 7.57 11.20
C ILE A 88 -6.46 8.58 11.98
N GLN A 89 -5.92 9.18 13.05
CA GLN A 89 -6.64 10.10 13.95
C GLN A 89 -6.76 11.53 13.41
N VAL A 90 -5.81 11.99 12.60
CA VAL A 90 -5.89 13.32 11.96
C VAL A 90 -7.02 13.31 10.93
N GLY A 91 -7.82 14.36 10.80
CA GLY A 91 -8.92 14.43 9.83
C GLY A 91 -8.45 14.15 8.39
N SER A 92 -9.22 13.39 7.62
CA SER A 92 -8.93 13.16 6.20
C SER A 92 -9.41 14.31 5.33
N HIS A 93 -8.76 14.55 4.19
CA HIS A 93 -9.12 15.64 3.28
C HIS A 93 -10.53 15.48 2.69
N ARG A 94 -10.98 14.23 2.46
CA ARG A 94 -12.31 13.92 1.88
C ARG A 94 -13.04 12.77 2.59
N GLY A 95 -12.76 12.53 3.85
CA GLY A 95 -13.43 11.48 4.62
C GLY A 95 -12.97 10.07 4.28
N ARG A 96 -11.97 9.89 3.41
CA ARG A 96 -11.41 8.57 3.06
C ARG A 96 -9.91 8.55 3.22
N ARG A 97 -9.40 7.43 3.74
CA ARG A 97 -7.96 7.14 3.86
C ARG A 97 -7.69 5.73 3.41
N VAL A 98 -6.56 5.56 2.76
CA VAL A 98 -6.13 4.25 2.27
C VAL A 98 -4.74 3.94 2.81
N ILE A 99 -4.61 2.77 3.41
CA ILE A 99 -3.36 2.22 3.91
C ILE A 99 -3.08 0.94 3.12
N LEU A 100 -2.01 0.97 2.33
CA LEU A 100 -1.56 -0.16 1.53
C LEU A 100 -0.35 -0.82 2.21
N ILE A 101 -0.47 -2.10 2.53
CA ILE A 101 0.58 -2.90 3.18
C ILE A 101 1.07 -3.96 2.22
N GLU A 102 2.37 -3.92 1.84
CA GLU A 102 2.95 -4.83 0.86
C GLU A 102 4.46 -5.08 1.05
N PRO A 103 4.87 -6.34 0.96
CA PRO A 103 4.05 -7.53 1.09
C PRO A 103 3.60 -7.71 2.54
N ALA A 104 2.33 -8.08 2.75
CA ALA A 104 1.75 -8.15 4.10
C ALA A 104 2.40 -9.26 4.95
N GLU A 105 2.90 -10.33 4.34
CA GLU A 105 3.66 -11.39 5.01
C GLU A 105 5.04 -10.96 5.51
N ALA A 106 5.49 -9.75 5.16
CA ALA A 106 6.72 -9.19 5.72
C ALA A 106 6.52 -8.57 7.11
N MET A 107 5.30 -8.50 7.60
CA MET A 107 5.04 -8.15 9.00
C MET A 107 5.44 -9.30 9.91
N ASN A 108 6.27 -9.01 10.93
CA ASN A 108 6.47 -9.96 12.02
C ASN A 108 5.23 -9.98 12.95
N GLU A 109 5.21 -10.93 13.88
CA GLU A 109 4.07 -11.13 14.78
C GLU A 109 3.76 -9.88 15.61
N ALA A 110 4.76 -9.19 16.14
CA ALA A 110 4.57 -7.97 16.93
C ALA A 110 3.97 -6.84 16.10
N THR A 111 4.41 -6.68 14.86
CA THR A 111 3.90 -5.69 13.90
C THR A 111 2.46 -5.99 13.51
N ALA A 112 2.18 -7.25 13.19
CA ALA A 112 0.83 -7.68 12.85
C ALA A 112 -0.16 -7.52 14.02
N ASN A 113 0.26 -7.88 15.24
CA ASN A 113 -0.56 -7.70 16.44
C ASN A 113 -0.85 -6.23 16.75
N ALA A 114 0.11 -5.32 16.52
CA ALA A 114 -0.13 -3.88 16.65
C ALA A 114 -1.21 -3.35 15.68
N LEU A 115 -1.37 -3.98 14.53
CA LEU A 115 -2.37 -3.59 13.52
C LEU A 115 -3.78 -4.11 13.84
N LEU A 116 -3.91 -5.18 14.65
CA LEU A 116 -5.19 -5.88 14.85
C LEU A 116 -6.31 -4.96 15.33
N LYS A 117 -6.04 -4.06 16.28
CA LYS A 117 -7.03 -3.12 16.77
C LYS A 117 -7.64 -2.26 15.67
N SER A 118 -6.79 -1.74 14.78
CA SER A 118 -7.24 -0.92 13.66
C SER A 118 -7.96 -1.73 12.57
N LEU A 119 -7.67 -3.03 12.46
CA LEU A 119 -8.38 -3.93 11.55
C LEU A 119 -9.74 -4.38 12.10
N GLU A 120 -9.87 -4.51 13.43
CA GLU A 120 -11.14 -4.89 14.08
C GLU A 120 -12.17 -3.77 13.99
N GLU A 121 -11.76 -2.57 14.33
CA GLU A 121 -12.62 -1.39 14.38
C GLU A 121 -11.98 -0.24 13.58
N PRO A 122 -11.96 -0.35 12.24
CA PRO A 122 -11.40 0.72 11.42
C PRO A 122 -12.26 1.97 11.58
N PRO A 123 -11.65 3.14 11.83
CA PRO A 123 -12.38 4.39 11.84
C PRO A 123 -13.11 4.63 10.52
N ALA A 124 -14.19 5.39 10.57
CA ALA A 124 -14.99 5.68 9.38
C ALA A 124 -14.13 6.24 8.23
N GLY A 125 -14.28 5.66 7.05
CA GLY A 125 -13.56 6.06 5.85
C GLY A 125 -12.12 5.55 5.76
N VAL A 126 -11.62 4.78 6.72
CA VAL A 126 -10.28 4.17 6.66
C VAL A 126 -10.36 2.79 5.98
N HIS A 127 -9.55 2.59 4.95
CA HIS A 127 -9.48 1.35 4.18
C HIS A 127 -8.07 0.76 4.26
N PHE A 128 -7.98 -0.51 4.66
CA PHE A 128 -6.74 -1.27 4.65
C PHE A 128 -6.69 -2.20 3.44
N LEU A 129 -5.65 -2.08 2.62
CA LEU A 129 -5.37 -2.95 1.49
C LEU A 129 -4.10 -3.74 1.81
N LEU A 130 -4.24 -5.06 1.97
CA LEU A 130 -3.14 -5.96 2.27
C LEU A 130 -2.83 -6.79 1.03
N VAL A 131 -1.65 -6.61 0.46
CA VAL A 131 -1.17 -7.41 -0.67
C VAL A 131 -0.26 -8.49 -0.15
N SER A 132 -0.60 -9.76 -0.42
CA SER A 132 0.21 -10.90 -0.02
C SER A 132 0.48 -11.83 -1.21
N HIS A 133 1.68 -12.39 -1.25
CA HIS A 133 2.09 -13.43 -2.20
C HIS A 133 1.98 -14.82 -1.60
N ALA A 134 1.92 -14.90 -0.25
CA ALA A 134 1.87 -16.12 0.54
C ALA A 134 0.87 -15.94 1.70
N ALA A 135 -0.43 -15.99 1.37
CA ALA A 135 -1.51 -15.73 2.33
C ALA A 135 -1.50 -16.70 3.53
N GLU A 136 -0.94 -17.89 3.36
CA GLU A 136 -0.74 -18.89 4.43
C GLU A 136 0.29 -18.44 5.47
N ARG A 137 1.17 -17.52 5.12
CA ARG A 137 2.17 -16.95 6.04
C ARG A 137 1.64 -15.79 6.89
N LEU A 138 0.47 -15.27 6.54
CA LEU A 138 -0.19 -14.25 7.35
C LEU A 138 -0.75 -14.88 8.63
N LEU A 139 -0.66 -14.15 9.74
CA LEU A 139 -1.25 -14.58 11.00
C LEU A 139 -2.76 -14.87 10.82
N PRO A 140 -3.27 -15.97 11.37
CA PRO A 140 -4.71 -16.28 11.33
C PRO A 140 -5.58 -15.13 11.85
N THR A 141 -5.09 -14.40 12.84
CA THR A 141 -5.76 -13.23 13.43
C THR A 141 -5.94 -12.07 12.45
N VAL A 142 -4.97 -11.83 11.55
CA VAL A 142 -5.08 -10.84 10.47
C VAL A 142 -6.05 -11.35 9.41
N ARG A 143 -5.91 -12.60 9.01
CA ARG A 143 -6.77 -13.22 7.98
C ARG A 143 -8.25 -13.23 8.36
N SER A 144 -8.57 -13.47 9.63
CA SER A 144 -9.97 -13.50 10.11
C SER A 144 -10.64 -12.12 10.11
N ARG A 145 -9.85 -11.03 10.08
CA ARG A 145 -10.32 -9.64 10.09
C ARG A 145 -10.25 -8.96 8.73
N THR A 146 -9.84 -9.70 7.72
CA THR A 146 -9.72 -9.19 6.35
C THR A 146 -10.56 -10.03 5.40
N ARG A 147 -11.09 -9.39 4.35
CA ARG A 147 -11.76 -10.10 3.27
C ARG A 147 -10.75 -10.46 2.19
N ALA A 148 -10.56 -11.73 1.95
CA ALA A 148 -9.68 -12.20 0.90
C ALA A 148 -10.31 -11.98 -0.50
N VAL A 149 -9.54 -11.39 -1.40
CA VAL A 149 -9.84 -11.29 -2.83
C VAL A 149 -8.83 -12.19 -3.55
N PRO A 150 -9.21 -13.42 -3.92
CA PRO A 150 -8.30 -14.33 -4.59
C PRO A 150 -8.02 -13.83 -6.02
N MET A 151 -6.76 -13.70 -6.36
CA MET A 151 -6.33 -13.37 -7.72
C MET A 151 -5.69 -14.61 -8.35
N ALA A 152 -6.39 -15.18 -9.33
CA ALA A 152 -5.89 -16.33 -10.08
C ALA A 152 -4.66 -15.96 -10.90
N VAL A 153 -3.79 -16.95 -11.13
CA VAL A 153 -2.70 -16.81 -12.10
C VAL A 153 -3.34 -16.63 -13.49
N PRO A 154 -3.01 -15.56 -14.23
CA PRO A 154 -3.58 -15.35 -15.56
C PRO A 154 -3.17 -16.49 -16.50
N ALA A 155 -4.01 -16.78 -17.48
CA ALA A 155 -3.66 -17.70 -18.56
C ALA A 155 -2.39 -17.22 -19.28
N GLU A 156 -1.59 -18.14 -19.80
CA GLU A 156 -0.31 -17.80 -20.44
C GLU A 156 -0.43 -16.77 -21.56
N SER A 157 -1.51 -16.84 -22.35
CA SER A 157 -1.81 -15.87 -23.42
C SER A 157 -2.01 -14.46 -22.86
N THR A 158 -2.77 -14.33 -21.78
CA THR A 158 -3.02 -13.04 -21.10
C THR A 158 -1.75 -12.49 -20.45
N ALA A 159 -0.95 -13.36 -19.83
CA ALA A 159 0.32 -12.95 -19.22
C ALA A 159 1.31 -12.44 -20.29
N ARG A 160 1.41 -13.11 -21.43
CA ARG A 160 2.26 -12.68 -22.56
C ARG A 160 1.81 -11.34 -23.14
N GLN A 161 0.51 -11.12 -23.24
CA GLN A 161 -0.06 -9.86 -23.74
C GLN A 161 0.26 -8.70 -22.78
N GLN A 162 0.07 -8.89 -21.48
CA GLN A 162 0.43 -7.90 -20.47
C GLN A 162 1.93 -7.58 -20.44
N LEU A 163 2.80 -8.57 -20.68
CA LEU A 163 4.24 -8.36 -20.76
C LEU A 163 4.63 -7.59 -22.04
N ALA A 164 3.95 -7.82 -23.15
CA ALA A 164 4.18 -7.09 -24.39
C ALA A 164 3.81 -5.60 -24.26
N ASP A 165 2.73 -5.30 -23.52
CA ASP A 165 2.27 -3.93 -23.27
C ASP A 165 3.20 -3.15 -22.33
N VAL A 166 3.96 -3.85 -21.47
CA VAL A 166 4.91 -3.24 -20.51
C VAL A 166 6.31 -3.00 -21.13
N GLN A 167 6.68 -3.72 -22.17
CA GLN A 167 7.95 -3.50 -22.88
C GLN A 167 7.75 -2.45 -23.98
N PRO A 168 8.31 -1.22 -23.84
CA PRO A 168 8.39 -0.31 -24.98
C PRO A 168 9.22 -0.98 -26.08
N PRO A 169 8.86 -0.79 -27.37
CA PRO A 169 9.62 -1.36 -28.45
C PRO A 169 11.07 -0.87 -28.36
N LEU A 170 12.01 -1.80 -28.32
CA LEU A 170 13.44 -1.50 -28.42
C LEU A 170 13.62 -0.65 -29.68
N ARG A 171 13.99 0.61 -29.50
CA ARG A 171 14.39 1.46 -30.62
C ARG A 171 15.61 0.85 -31.27
N GLN A 172 15.47 0.42 -32.52
CA GLN A 172 16.58 0.09 -33.41
C GLN A 172 17.34 1.36 -33.78
#